data_5c5750ebad23c205c55855d65c0c78ec
#
_entry.id   5c5750ebad23c205c55855d65c0c78ec
#
_cell.length_a   1.000
_cell.length_b   1.000
_cell.length_c   1.000
_cell.angle_alpha   90.00
_cell.angle_beta   90.00
_cell.angle_gamma   90.00
#
_symmetry.space_group_name_H-M   'P 1'
#
loop_
_entity.id
_entity.type
_entity.pdbx_description
1 polymer ?
#
loop_
_entity_poly.entity_id
_entity_poly.type
_entity_poly.pdbx_seq_one_letter_code
_entity_poly.pdbx_strand_id
1 'polypeptide(L)'
;MPTLDLYVTDVLLRDLVGHDRRPVSFLVYLWLAVEQQRRDAAVQISYQELAECIGVSKSSAQSAVSWLARRRLLAVSKENVTATPRYTVLSPWRDRAQRRASRGD
;
A
#
# COMPACT_ATOMS: atom_id res chain seq x y z
N MET A 1 -4.33 16.18 9.69
CA MET A 1 -4.90 14.83 9.84
C MET A 1 -4.81 14.07 8.51
N PRO A 2 -4.38 12.81 8.53
CA PRO A 2 -4.40 12.01 7.32
C PRO A 2 -5.84 11.83 6.82
N THR A 3 -6.01 11.85 5.51
CA THR A 3 -7.30 11.61 4.88
C THR A 3 -7.19 10.39 3.98
N LEU A 4 -8.25 9.60 3.92
CA LEU A 4 -8.33 8.47 3.01
C LEU A 4 -8.96 8.91 1.70
N ASP A 5 -8.40 8.39 0.61
CA ASP A 5 -9.01 8.51 -0.70
C ASP A 5 -10.27 7.64 -0.70
N LEU A 6 -11.40 8.17 -1.12
CA LEU A 6 -12.66 7.43 -1.17
C LEU A 6 -12.57 6.19 -2.05
N TYR A 7 -11.68 6.19 -3.03
CA TYR A 7 -11.43 5.00 -3.84
C TYR A 7 -11.00 3.80 -2.99
N VAL A 8 -10.26 4.03 -1.91
CA VAL A 8 -9.80 2.97 -1.01
C VAL A 8 -10.99 2.24 -0.38
N THR A 9 -11.98 2.98 0.11
CA THR A 9 -13.16 2.36 0.73
C THR A 9 -14.21 1.95 -0.28
N ASP A 10 -14.40 2.70 -1.36
CA ASP A 10 -15.46 2.43 -2.32
C ASP A 10 -15.12 1.32 -3.31
N VAL A 11 -13.83 1.16 -3.64
CA VAL A 11 -13.39 0.20 -4.65
C VAL A 11 -12.42 -0.84 -4.09
N LEU A 12 -11.29 -0.39 -3.53
CA LEU A 12 -10.24 -1.32 -3.08
C LEU A 12 -10.70 -2.24 -1.97
N LEU A 13 -11.44 -1.74 -1.01
CA LEU A 13 -11.94 -2.55 0.10
C LEU A 13 -12.73 -3.75 -0.44
N ARG A 14 -13.68 -3.48 -1.31
CA ARG A 14 -14.52 -4.51 -1.89
C ARG A 14 -13.72 -5.46 -2.79
N ASP A 15 -12.84 -4.92 -3.63
CA ASP A 15 -12.07 -5.72 -4.57
C ASP A 15 -11.05 -6.61 -3.86
N LEU A 16 -10.29 -6.06 -2.92
CA LEU A 16 -9.24 -6.83 -2.25
C LEU A 16 -9.79 -7.80 -1.20
N VAL A 17 -10.80 -7.40 -0.45
CA VAL A 17 -11.36 -8.23 0.60
C VAL A 17 -12.39 -9.22 0.05
N GLY A 18 -13.33 -8.73 -0.77
CA GLY A 18 -14.40 -9.55 -1.29
C GLY A 18 -14.03 -10.34 -2.54
N HIS A 19 -13.62 -9.65 -3.59
CA HIS A 19 -13.35 -10.25 -4.91
C HIS A 19 -12.05 -11.06 -4.91
N ASP A 20 -10.94 -10.44 -4.50
CA ASP A 20 -9.62 -11.08 -4.55
C ASP A 20 -9.33 -11.93 -3.31
N ARG A 21 -10.17 -11.83 -2.26
CA ARG A 21 -10.02 -12.54 -1.00
C ARG A 21 -8.65 -12.31 -0.36
N ARG A 22 -8.23 -11.05 -0.34
CA ARG A 22 -6.93 -10.63 0.20
C ARG A 22 -7.09 -9.60 1.31
N PRO A 23 -7.79 -9.95 2.43
CA PRO A 23 -8.01 -8.97 3.50
C PRO A 23 -6.72 -8.47 4.14
N VAL A 24 -5.71 -9.33 4.29
CA VAL A 24 -4.42 -8.91 4.87
C VAL A 24 -3.73 -7.90 3.95
N SER A 25 -3.80 -8.12 2.63
CA SER A 25 -3.22 -7.17 1.67
C SER A 25 -3.90 -5.81 1.77
N PHE A 26 -5.21 -5.77 1.93
CA PHE A 26 -5.94 -4.52 2.12
C PHE A 26 -5.51 -3.81 3.41
N LEU A 27 -5.36 -4.56 4.50
CA LEU A 27 -4.94 -3.99 5.79
C LEU A 27 -3.51 -3.42 5.71
N VAL A 28 -2.60 -4.12 5.04
CA VAL A 28 -1.23 -3.63 4.83
C VAL A 28 -1.26 -2.33 4.01
N TYR A 29 -2.01 -2.32 2.92
CA TYR A 29 -2.16 -1.13 2.09
C TYR A 29 -2.69 0.05 2.90
N LEU A 30 -3.78 -0.18 3.63
CA LEU A 30 -4.43 0.86 4.44
C LEU A 30 -3.48 1.45 5.48
N TRP A 31 -2.80 0.59 6.24
CA TRP A 31 -1.88 1.03 7.28
C TRP A 31 -0.73 1.85 6.70
N LEU A 32 -0.13 1.37 5.62
CA LEU A 32 0.98 2.07 4.96
C LEU A 32 0.52 3.40 4.35
N ALA A 33 -0.69 3.44 3.78
CA ALA A 33 -1.24 4.67 3.21
C ALA A 33 -1.39 5.75 4.28
N VAL A 34 -1.91 5.39 5.44
CA VAL A 34 -2.08 6.32 6.56
C VAL A 34 -0.72 6.79 7.08
N GLU A 35 0.22 5.86 7.26
CA GLU A 35 1.57 6.21 7.74
C GLU A 35 2.33 7.10 6.75
N GLN A 36 2.19 6.84 5.46
CA GLN A 36 2.80 7.67 4.44
C GLN A 36 2.29 9.11 4.51
N GLN A 37 0.98 9.29 4.73
CA GLN A 37 0.39 10.62 4.91
C GLN A 37 0.91 11.29 6.17
N ARG A 38 1.00 10.55 7.29
CA ARG A 38 1.49 11.11 8.55
C ARG A 38 2.93 11.58 8.46
N ARG A 39 3.77 10.82 7.76
CA ARG A 39 5.20 11.12 7.62
C ARG A 39 5.49 12.07 6.46
N ASP A 40 4.54 12.23 5.56
CA ASP A 40 4.71 12.94 4.29
C ASP A 40 5.93 12.42 3.53
N ALA A 41 6.13 11.10 3.58
CA ALA A 41 7.27 10.42 2.98
C ALA A 41 7.03 8.92 2.92
N ALA A 42 7.86 8.22 2.14
CA ALA A 42 7.85 6.76 2.10
C ALA A 42 8.10 6.19 3.51
N VAL A 43 7.50 5.05 3.79
CA VAL A 43 7.57 4.40 5.10
C VAL A 43 8.69 3.38 5.12
N GLN A 44 9.65 3.54 6.02
CA GLN A 44 10.74 2.58 6.20
C GLN A 44 10.49 1.78 7.47
N ILE A 45 10.20 0.48 7.32
CA ILE A 45 9.82 -0.38 8.44
C ILE A 45 10.14 -1.83 8.06
N SER A 46 10.58 -2.62 9.05
CA SER A 46 10.82 -4.06 8.81
C SER A 46 9.51 -4.82 8.67
N TYR A 47 9.56 -6.00 8.05
CA TYR A 47 8.38 -6.87 7.95
C TYR A 47 7.87 -7.27 9.34
N GLN A 48 8.78 -7.50 10.27
CA GLN A 48 8.42 -7.83 11.65
C GLN A 48 7.62 -6.72 12.32
N GLU A 49 8.10 -5.49 12.21
CA GLU A 49 7.42 -4.33 12.79
C GLU A 49 6.09 -4.07 12.10
N LEU A 50 6.05 -4.20 10.78
CA LEU A 50 4.83 -4.04 9.99
C LEU A 50 3.77 -5.07 10.45
N ALA A 51 4.18 -6.32 10.58
CA ALA A 51 3.31 -7.39 11.02
C ALA A 51 2.75 -7.12 12.42
N GLU A 52 3.60 -6.65 13.34
CA GLU A 52 3.18 -6.31 14.70
C GLU A 52 2.18 -5.15 14.71
N CYS A 53 2.41 -4.14 13.90
CA CYS A 53 1.50 -2.98 13.83
C CYS A 53 0.11 -3.36 13.31
N ILE A 54 0.04 -4.34 12.43
CA ILE A 54 -1.24 -4.76 11.82
C ILE A 54 -1.89 -5.89 12.62
N GLY A 55 -1.09 -6.68 13.33
CA GLY A 55 -1.59 -7.83 14.09
C GLY A 55 -1.66 -9.11 13.28
N VAL A 56 -0.70 -9.31 12.36
CA VAL A 56 -0.61 -10.52 11.54
C VAL A 56 0.79 -11.12 11.68
N SER A 57 0.99 -12.32 11.12
CA SER A 57 2.31 -12.96 11.13
C SER A 57 3.25 -12.25 10.14
N LYS A 58 4.56 -12.40 10.37
CA LYS A 58 5.57 -11.85 9.48
C LYS A 58 5.41 -12.40 8.06
N SER A 59 5.16 -13.71 7.94
CA SER A 59 4.98 -14.33 6.62
C SER A 59 3.74 -13.80 5.90
N SER A 60 2.65 -13.56 6.63
CA SER A 60 1.44 -12.97 6.06
C SER A 60 1.71 -11.54 5.55
N ALA A 61 2.47 -10.76 6.33
CA ALA A 61 2.85 -9.41 5.92
C ALA A 61 3.72 -9.45 4.66
N GLN A 62 4.70 -10.33 4.60
CA GLN A 62 5.57 -10.50 3.42
C GLN A 62 4.78 -10.88 2.18
N SER A 63 3.87 -11.84 2.31
CA SER A 63 3.01 -12.27 1.20
C SER A 63 2.12 -11.14 0.71
N ALA A 64 1.56 -10.38 1.64
CA ALA A 64 0.71 -9.23 1.31
C ALA A 64 1.49 -8.16 0.55
N VAL A 65 2.69 -7.82 1.03
CA VAL A 65 3.56 -6.84 0.38
C VAL A 65 3.92 -7.29 -1.04
N SER A 66 4.30 -8.54 -1.20
CA SER A 66 4.66 -9.09 -2.52
C SER A 66 3.47 -9.03 -3.49
N TRP A 67 2.28 -9.37 -3.00
CA TRP A 67 1.07 -9.33 -3.82
C TRP A 67 0.74 -7.89 -4.24
N LEU A 68 0.79 -6.95 -3.29
CA LEU A 68 0.53 -5.53 -3.57
C LEU A 68 1.53 -4.95 -4.56
N ALA A 69 2.81 -5.34 -4.44
CA ALA A 69 3.86 -4.89 -5.36
C ALA A 69 3.59 -5.38 -6.78
N ARG A 70 3.18 -6.64 -6.93
CA ARG A 70 2.83 -7.20 -8.24
C ARG A 70 1.62 -6.51 -8.86
N ARG A 71 0.68 -6.05 -8.04
CA ARG A 71 -0.51 -5.32 -8.49
C ARG A 71 -0.24 -3.83 -8.70
N ARG A 72 0.99 -3.39 -8.46
CA ARG A 72 1.40 -1.98 -8.60
C ARG A 72 0.63 -1.05 -7.68
N LEU A 73 0.25 -1.55 -6.51
CA LEU A 73 -0.35 -0.74 -5.45
C LEU A 73 0.69 -0.29 -4.44
N LEU A 74 1.89 -0.87 -4.51
CA LEU A 74 2.96 -0.60 -3.57
C LEU A 74 4.29 -0.70 -4.30
N ALA A 75 5.19 0.27 -4.07
CA ALA A 75 6.58 0.21 -4.52
C ALA A 75 7.44 -0.11 -3.31
N VAL A 76 8.32 -1.10 -3.44
CA VAL A 76 9.22 -1.53 -2.38
C VAL A 76 10.65 -1.34 -2.85
N SER A 77 11.48 -0.68 -2.04
CA SER A 77 12.89 -0.52 -2.34
C SER A 77 13.76 -0.89 -1.15
N LYS A 78 14.94 -1.40 -1.43
CA LYS A 78 15.98 -1.73 -0.45
C LYS A 78 17.32 -1.30 -0.99
N GLU A 79 18.18 -0.76 -0.12
CA GLU A 79 19.54 -0.42 -0.51
C GLU A 79 20.38 -1.67 -0.73
N ASN A 80 20.11 -2.72 0.05
CA ASN A 80 20.79 -4.02 -0.08
C ASN A 80 19.89 -5.11 0.51
N VAL A 81 20.33 -6.37 0.46
CA VAL A 81 19.55 -7.53 0.90
C VAL A 81 19.16 -7.45 2.38
N THR A 82 20.02 -6.88 3.21
CA THR A 82 19.81 -6.81 4.67
C THR A 82 19.19 -5.48 5.11
N ALA A 83 19.03 -4.52 4.20
CA ALA A 83 18.48 -3.21 4.54
C ALA A 83 16.98 -3.31 4.87
N THR A 84 16.53 -2.40 5.73
CA THR A 84 15.11 -2.26 6.03
C THR A 84 14.36 -1.76 4.80
N PRO A 85 13.29 -2.46 4.37
CA PRO A 85 12.54 -2.03 3.18
C PRO A 85 11.90 -0.66 3.37
N ARG A 86 11.79 0.06 2.26
CA ARG A 86 11.07 1.33 2.19
C ARG A 86 9.88 1.16 1.27
N TYR A 87 8.71 1.57 1.75
CA TYR A 87 7.45 1.39 1.03
C TYR A 87 6.88 2.70 0.58
N THR A 88 6.46 2.78 -0.67
CA THR A 88 5.72 3.91 -1.21
C THR A 88 4.36 3.39 -1.69
N VAL A 89 3.30 3.91 -1.12
CA VAL A 89 1.93 3.56 -1.52
C VAL A 89 1.63 4.26 -2.83
N LEU A 90 1.14 3.50 -3.80
CA LEU A 90 0.82 3.98 -5.13
C LEU A 90 -0.69 4.14 -5.29
N SER A 91 -1.08 5.13 -6.08
CA SER A 91 -2.48 5.40 -6.39
C SER A 91 -2.64 5.48 -7.91
N PRO A 92 -2.57 4.34 -8.62
CA PRO A 92 -2.57 4.34 -10.07
C PRO A 92 -3.82 4.98 -10.68
N TRP A 93 -4.96 4.95 -9.98
CA TRP A 93 -6.17 5.62 -10.43
C TRP A 93 -6.01 7.15 -10.46
N ARG A 94 -5.24 7.72 -9.53
CA ARG A 94 -4.96 9.17 -9.51
C ARG A 94 -4.09 9.57 -10.70
N ASP A 95 -3.06 8.77 -10.99
CA ASP A 95 -2.17 9.03 -12.11
C ASP A 95 -2.93 9.00 -13.42
N ARG A 96 -3.84 8.04 -13.59
CA ARG A 96 -4.69 7.97 -14.77
C ARG A 96 -5.60 9.17 -14.90
N ALA A 97 -6.20 9.61 -13.80
CA ALA A 97 -7.06 10.80 -13.78
C ALA A 97 -6.27 12.05 -14.17
N GLN A 98 -5.07 12.20 -13.65
CA GLN A 98 -4.20 13.34 -13.98
C GLN A 98 -3.80 13.32 -15.45
N ARG A 99 -3.47 12.17 -16.00
CA ARG A 99 -3.14 12.03 -17.43
C ARG A 99 -4.31 12.40 -18.30
N ARG A 100 -5.52 11.98 -17.91
CA ARG A 100 -6.74 12.36 -18.64
C ARG A 100 -6.97 13.88 -18.61
N ALA A 101 -6.80 14.48 -17.43
CA ALA A 101 -6.94 15.93 -17.30
C ALA A 101 -5.94 16.67 -18.17
N SER A 102 -4.69 16.18 -18.23
CA SER A 102 -3.64 16.77 -19.06
C SER A 102 -3.92 16.62 -20.56
N ARG A 103 -4.63 15.57 -20.95
CA ARG A 103 -4.97 15.30 -22.35
C ARG A 103 -6.30 15.93 -22.78
N GLY A 104 -7.10 16.35 -21.82
CA GLY A 104 -8.45 16.80 -22.05
C GLY A 104 -8.58 18.18 -22.71
N ASP A 105 -7.49 18.77 -23.07
CA ASP A 105 -7.47 20.06 -23.76
C ASP A 105 -7.44 19.90 -25.29
#